data_5eb0efb38b3dd3efaea0202b062d06a8
#
_entry.id   5eb0efb38b3dd3efaea0202b062d06a8
#
_cell.length_a   1.000
_cell.length_b   1.000
_cell.length_c   1.000
_cell.angle_alpha   90.00
_cell.angle_beta   90.00
_cell.angle_gamma   90.00
#
_symmetry.space_group_name_H-M   'P 1'
#
loop_
_entity.id
_entity.type
_entity.pdbx_description
1 polymer ?
#
loop_
_entity_poly.entity_id
_entity_poly.type
_entity_poly.pdbx_seq_one_letter_code
_entity_poly.pdbx_strand_id
1 'polypeptide(L)'
;MSIIQFSHANGFPAKTYSVLFEQLKEHTISAINILGKNTNSNDINYHDLTDEILESASQFGEPVIGIGHSLGGVLTLLAAAKKPEIFQYIILLDPPLFSPYKRFLIKVLRAMKIEDLFSPSGKSKKRRDHFDSKSHAKSIFLANKLFKNFHPQALNDYVIHGLTAGKNDVKLTIPVAKEVAIFHKMLTSFSKNVYKVKGTLVYAASNPILWTSDLHWINRKFTGLQVIPFPSSHLFPLEYPESTAQNINRCLKNFNLRFK
;
A
#
# COMPACT_ATOMS: atom_id res chain seq x y z
N MET A 1 11.15 1.42 -21.71
CA MET A 1 11.57 1.67 -20.32
C MET A 1 10.60 2.69 -19.76
N SER A 2 10.01 2.48 -18.59
CA SER A 2 9.04 3.40 -17.99
C SER A 2 9.50 3.79 -16.60
N ILE A 3 9.06 4.95 -16.11
CA ILE A 3 9.27 5.35 -14.72
C ILE A 3 8.11 4.86 -13.89
N ILE A 4 8.40 4.16 -12.80
CA ILE A 4 7.43 3.65 -11.84
C ILE A 4 7.56 4.46 -10.54
N GLN A 5 6.49 5.13 -10.14
CA GLN A 5 6.35 5.68 -8.80
C GLN A 5 5.68 4.64 -7.91
N PHE A 6 6.42 4.10 -6.94
CA PHE A 6 5.91 3.09 -6.02
C PHE A 6 5.54 3.67 -4.65
N SER A 7 4.37 3.26 -4.13
CA SER A 7 3.85 3.67 -2.82
C SER A 7 3.58 2.44 -1.94
N HIS A 8 4.24 2.41 -0.78
CA HIS A 8 4.26 1.25 0.12
C HIS A 8 2.98 1.10 0.97
N ALA A 9 2.78 -0.10 1.54
CA ALA A 9 1.72 -0.36 2.51
C ALA A 9 2.01 0.26 3.88
N ASN A 10 0.96 0.54 4.67
CA ASN A 10 1.09 1.03 6.03
C ASN A 10 1.93 0.07 6.89
N GLY A 11 2.92 0.60 7.59
CA GLY A 11 3.83 -0.18 8.46
C GLY A 11 4.99 -0.88 7.74
N PHE A 12 5.12 -0.79 6.39
CA PHE A 12 6.17 -1.44 5.60
C PHE A 12 6.94 -0.42 4.76
N PRO A 13 8.16 0.02 5.15
CA PRO A 13 8.97 0.93 4.33
C PRO A 13 9.20 0.40 2.92
N ALA A 14 9.31 1.28 1.92
CA ALA A 14 9.45 0.87 0.52
C ALA A 14 10.66 -0.03 0.25
N LYS A 15 11.74 0.13 1.00
CA LYS A 15 12.93 -0.73 0.92
C LYS A 15 12.67 -2.20 1.29
N THR A 16 11.53 -2.52 1.93
CA THR A 16 11.09 -3.90 2.18
C THR A 16 10.68 -4.64 0.91
N TYR A 17 10.42 -3.90 -0.18
CA TYR A 17 10.00 -4.43 -1.48
C TYR A 17 11.17 -4.62 -2.46
N SER A 18 12.42 -4.71 -1.97
CA SER A 18 13.62 -4.81 -2.82
C SER A 18 13.54 -5.94 -3.83
N VAL A 19 13.08 -7.13 -3.42
CA VAL A 19 12.93 -8.30 -4.29
C VAL A 19 11.95 -8.01 -5.43
N LEU A 20 10.81 -7.37 -5.13
CA LEU A 20 9.86 -6.93 -6.16
C LEU A 20 10.51 -5.93 -7.13
N PHE A 21 11.29 -4.98 -6.61
CA PHE A 21 11.95 -3.97 -7.43
C PHE A 21 13.03 -4.58 -8.34
N GLU A 22 13.79 -5.56 -7.85
CA GLU A 22 14.77 -6.29 -8.65
C GLU A 22 14.14 -7.03 -9.84
N GLN A 23 12.93 -7.55 -9.67
CA GLN A 23 12.18 -8.20 -10.76
C GLN A 23 11.59 -7.20 -11.76
N LEU A 24 11.60 -5.91 -11.45
CA LEU A 24 11.13 -4.80 -12.30
C LEU A 24 12.29 -3.91 -12.79
N LYS A 25 13.53 -4.39 -12.74
CA LYS A 25 14.76 -3.63 -13.08
C LYS A 25 14.82 -3.09 -14.50
N GLU A 26 13.96 -3.52 -15.40
CA GLU A 26 13.77 -2.96 -16.74
C GLU A 26 13.10 -1.57 -16.71
N HIS A 27 12.57 -1.15 -15.56
CA HIS A 27 11.96 0.14 -15.29
C HIS A 27 12.81 0.95 -14.30
N THR A 28 12.71 2.27 -14.37
CA THR A 28 13.24 3.15 -13.31
C THR A 28 12.25 3.21 -12.17
N ILE A 29 12.63 2.73 -10.98
CA ILE A 29 11.74 2.74 -9.82
C ILE A 29 12.07 3.90 -8.89
N SER A 30 11.09 4.76 -8.65
CA SER A 30 11.08 5.77 -7.59
C SER A 30 10.14 5.35 -6.49
N ALA A 31 10.59 5.43 -5.24
CA ALA A 31 9.76 5.09 -4.10
C ALA A 31 10.07 5.99 -2.91
N ILE A 32 9.03 6.56 -2.31
CA ILE A 32 9.17 7.24 -1.02
C ILE A 32 9.37 6.16 0.03
N ASN A 33 10.55 6.14 0.67
CA ASN A 33 10.88 5.05 1.60
C ASN A 33 9.92 4.97 2.80
N ILE A 34 9.49 6.11 3.33
CA ILE A 34 8.51 6.20 4.42
C ILE A 34 7.57 7.36 4.13
N LEU A 35 6.32 7.05 3.80
CA LEU A 35 5.26 8.03 3.62
C LEU A 35 4.97 8.75 4.94
N GLY A 36 4.82 10.06 4.90
CA GLY A 36 4.60 10.90 6.08
C GLY A 36 5.76 10.91 7.07
N LYS A 37 7.01 10.71 6.62
CA LYS A 37 8.19 10.60 7.50
C LYS A 37 8.30 11.77 8.46
N ASN A 38 8.11 12.98 7.97
CA ASN A 38 8.29 14.23 8.72
C ASN A 38 7.00 14.73 9.38
N THR A 39 5.87 14.03 9.20
CA THR A 39 4.57 14.41 9.77
C THR A 39 4.37 13.73 11.12
N ASN A 40 3.90 14.46 12.12
CA ASN A 40 3.52 13.87 13.41
C ASN A 40 2.32 12.94 13.25
N SER A 41 2.19 11.94 14.13
CA SER A 41 1.09 10.96 14.07
C SER A 41 -0.29 11.61 14.18
N ASN A 42 -0.43 12.70 14.95
CA ASN A 42 -1.71 13.41 15.11
C ASN A 42 -2.12 14.20 13.86
N ASP A 43 -1.15 14.68 13.09
CA ASP A 43 -1.35 15.57 11.93
C ASP A 43 -1.45 14.79 10.63
N ILE A 44 -1.02 13.50 10.62
CA ILE A 44 -1.01 12.69 9.41
C ILE A 44 -2.41 12.57 8.80
N ASN A 45 -2.51 12.75 7.49
CA ASN A 45 -3.77 12.60 6.76
C ASN A 45 -3.52 12.15 5.31
N TYR A 46 -4.57 11.66 4.66
CA TYR A 46 -4.46 11.11 3.30
C TYR A 46 -4.18 12.17 2.23
N HIS A 47 -4.54 13.43 2.46
CA HIS A 47 -4.28 14.51 1.50
C HIS A 47 -2.79 14.81 1.42
N ASP A 48 -2.14 15.02 2.56
CA ASP A 48 -0.70 15.31 2.62
C ASP A 48 0.12 14.14 2.09
N LEU A 49 -0.24 12.89 2.45
CA LEU A 49 0.40 11.69 1.91
C LEU A 49 0.21 11.56 0.39
N THR A 50 -0.93 12.00 -0.14
CA THR A 50 -1.18 12.03 -1.59
C THR A 50 -0.29 13.08 -2.25
N ASP A 51 -0.10 14.23 -1.61
CA ASP A 51 0.72 15.32 -2.13
C ASP A 51 2.21 14.94 -2.13
N GLU A 52 2.71 14.19 -1.13
CA GLU A 52 4.06 13.60 -1.17
C GLU A 52 4.26 12.70 -2.42
N ILE A 53 3.25 11.90 -2.80
CA ILE A 53 3.33 11.05 -4.00
C ILE A 53 3.34 11.91 -5.26
N LEU A 54 2.51 12.93 -5.34
CA LEU A 54 2.46 13.85 -6.46
C LEU A 54 3.78 14.60 -6.63
N GLU A 55 4.35 15.12 -5.55
CA GLU A 55 5.64 15.79 -5.55
C GLU A 55 6.74 14.85 -6.07
N SER A 56 6.81 13.63 -5.53
CA SER A 56 7.78 12.63 -5.98
C SER A 56 7.61 12.24 -7.45
N ALA A 57 6.37 12.08 -7.93
CA ALA A 57 6.11 11.72 -9.32
C ALA A 57 6.40 12.87 -10.30
N SER A 58 6.11 14.11 -9.89
CA SER A 58 6.29 15.31 -10.73
C SER A 58 7.76 15.62 -11.05
N GLN A 59 8.71 15.11 -10.26
CA GLN A 59 10.15 15.35 -10.46
C GLN A 59 10.70 14.81 -11.78
N PHE A 60 9.99 13.87 -12.41
CA PHE A 60 10.44 13.24 -13.65
C PHE A 60 10.13 14.04 -14.91
N GLY A 61 9.27 15.03 -14.86
CA GLY A 61 8.90 15.86 -16.02
C GLY A 61 8.13 15.14 -17.12
N GLU A 62 7.83 13.84 -16.94
CA GLU A 62 7.04 13.00 -17.85
C GLU A 62 6.07 12.13 -17.09
N PRO A 63 4.95 11.66 -17.69
CA PRO A 63 3.99 10.84 -17.02
C PRO A 63 4.56 9.49 -16.56
N VAL A 64 4.32 9.16 -15.29
CA VAL A 64 4.81 7.92 -14.66
C VAL A 64 3.74 6.83 -14.61
N ILE A 65 4.17 5.60 -14.31
CA ILE A 65 3.28 4.52 -13.89
C ILE A 65 3.20 4.54 -12.36
N GLY A 66 1.99 4.72 -11.82
CA GLY A 66 1.78 4.64 -10.38
C GLY A 66 1.54 3.20 -9.94
N ILE A 67 2.34 2.67 -9.02
CA ILE A 67 2.09 1.37 -8.40
C ILE A 67 1.97 1.56 -6.88
N GLY A 68 0.90 1.05 -6.29
CA GLY A 68 0.71 1.20 -4.85
C GLY A 68 0.14 -0.04 -4.19
N HIS A 69 0.68 -0.42 -3.03
CA HIS A 69 0.22 -1.54 -2.23
C HIS A 69 -0.61 -1.05 -1.04
N SER A 70 -1.80 -1.64 -0.85
CA SER A 70 -2.65 -1.34 0.33
C SER A 70 -2.94 0.16 0.49
N LEU A 71 -2.46 0.81 1.57
CA LEU A 71 -2.48 2.26 1.75
C LEU A 71 -1.94 2.98 0.51
N GLY A 72 -0.74 2.59 0.07
CA GLY A 72 -0.11 3.16 -1.11
C GLY A 72 -0.98 3.06 -2.37
N GLY A 73 -1.77 1.99 -2.50
CA GLY A 73 -2.73 1.84 -3.59
C GLY A 73 -3.85 2.88 -3.54
N VAL A 74 -4.41 3.16 -2.36
CA VAL A 74 -5.41 4.22 -2.20
C VAL A 74 -4.81 5.59 -2.51
N LEU A 75 -3.62 5.87 -1.99
CA LEU A 75 -2.94 7.16 -2.20
C LEU A 75 -2.56 7.37 -3.68
N THR A 76 -2.08 6.32 -4.37
CA THR A 76 -1.81 6.35 -5.82
C THR A 76 -3.08 6.65 -6.63
N LEU A 77 -4.21 6.03 -6.28
CA LEU A 77 -5.49 6.33 -6.91
C LEU A 77 -5.92 7.78 -6.70
N LEU A 78 -5.75 8.31 -5.48
CA LEU A 78 -6.07 9.70 -5.16
C LEU A 78 -5.16 10.68 -5.91
N ALA A 79 -3.87 10.38 -6.00
CA ALA A 79 -2.89 11.17 -6.74
C ALA A 79 -3.23 11.23 -8.23
N ALA A 80 -3.51 10.09 -8.86
CA ALA A 80 -3.92 10.01 -10.26
C ALA A 80 -5.28 10.68 -10.53
N ALA A 81 -6.20 10.70 -9.55
CA ALA A 81 -7.46 11.42 -9.67
C ALA A 81 -7.31 12.94 -9.49
N LYS A 82 -6.32 13.39 -8.71
CA LYS A 82 -6.03 14.82 -8.44
C LYS A 82 -5.23 15.46 -9.58
N LYS A 83 -4.27 14.71 -10.16
CA LYS A 83 -3.36 15.13 -11.22
C LYS A 83 -3.22 14.03 -12.29
N PRO A 84 -4.26 13.81 -13.13
CA PRO A 84 -4.26 12.71 -14.11
C PRO A 84 -3.16 12.82 -15.16
N GLU A 85 -2.67 14.03 -15.45
CA GLU A 85 -1.58 14.29 -16.38
C GLU A 85 -0.22 13.74 -15.91
N ILE A 86 -0.05 13.49 -14.61
CA ILE A 86 1.19 12.93 -14.04
C ILE A 86 1.25 11.40 -14.18
N PHE A 87 0.09 10.74 -14.31
CA PHE A 87 0.02 9.28 -14.35
C PHE A 87 -0.55 8.78 -15.67
N GLN A 88 0.28 8.08 -16.46
CA GLN A 88 -0.21 7.43 -17.67
C GLN A 88 -1.06 6.18 -17.37
N TYR A 89 -0.74 5.46 -16.29
CA TYR A 89 -1.43 4.26 -15.83
C TYR A 89 -1.18 4.01 -14.35
N ILE A 90 -2.11 3.31 -13.67
CA ILE A 90 -1.88 2.89 -12.29
C ILE A 90 -2.13 1.39 -12.09
N ILE A 91 -1.38 0.78 -11.16
CA ILE A 91 -1.58 -0.60 -10.72
C ILE A 91 -1.74 -0.58 -9.20
N LEU A 92 -2.90 -1.00 -8.75
CA LEU A 92 -3.29 -0.98 -7.35
C LEU A 92 -3.25 -2.40 -6.80
N LEU A 93 -2.31 -2.67 -5.88
CA LEU A 93 -2.11 -3.98 -5.27
C LEU A 93 -2.90 -4.04 -3.96
N ASP A 94 -4.03 -4.68 -3.99
CA ASP A 94 -4.99 -4.90 -2.89
C ASP A 94 -5.33 -3.65 -2.05
N PRO A 95 -5.76 -2.54 -2.66
CA PRO A 95 -6.11 -1.33 -1.94
C PRO A 95 -7.42 -1.53 -1.16
N PRO A 96 -7.59 -0.95 0.05
CA PRO A 96 -8.84 -1.00 0.81
C PRO A 96 -9.91 -0.05 0.21
N LEU A 97 -10.36 -0.33 -1.01
CA LEU A 97 -11.42 0.41 -1.70
C LEU A 97 -12.79 -0.18 -1.33
N PHE A 98 -13.32 0.25 -0.21
CA PHE A 98 -14.56 -0.28 0.33
C PHE A 98 -15.81 0.36 -0.31
N SER A 99 -16.85 -0.46 -0.46
CA SER A 99 -18.18 -0.06 -0.91
C SER A 99 -18.81 0.99 0.03
N PRO A 100 -19.80 1.78 -0.43
CA PRO A 100 -20.47 2.78 0.42
C PRO A 100 -21.03 2.21 1.72
N TYR A 101 -21.56 0.98 1.67
CA TYR A 101 -22.09 0.30 2.87
C TYR A 101 -20.98 0.07 3.91
N LYS A 102 -19.85 -0.51 3.49
CA LYS A 102 -18.72 -0.78 4.40
C LYS A 102 -18.11 0.52 4.94
N ARG A 103 -18.03 1.56 4.11
CA ARG A 103 -17.59 2.89 4.55
C ARG A 103 -18.55 3.55 5.54
N PHE A 104 -19.86 3.36 5.36
CA PHE A 104 -20.85 3.81 6.33
C PHE A 104 -20.69 3.09 7.67
N LEU A 105 -20.50 1.76 7.64
CA LEU A 105 -20.22 0.99 8.86
C LEU A 105 -18.96 1.51 9.58
N ILE A 106 -17.87 1.77 8.84
CA ILE A 106 -16.64 2.35 9.41
C ILE A 106 -16.93 3.70 10.09
N LYS A 107 -17.75 4.58 9.46
CA LYS A 107 -18.14 5.85 10.08
C LYS A 107 -18.89 5.64 11.40
N VAL A 108 -19.81 4.70 11.45
CA VAL A 108 -20.58 4.38 12.66
C VAL A 108 -19.65 3.86 13.75
N LEU A 109 -18.80 2.87 13.46
CA LEU A 109 -17.84 2.31 14.42
C LEU A 109 -16.87 3.37 14.95
N ARG A 110 -16.46 4.32 14.10
CA ARG A 110 -15.62 5.45 14.49
C ARG A 110 -16.37 6.43 15.41
N ALA A 111 -17.60 6.78 15.07
CA ALA A 111 -18.45 7.64 15.93
C ALA A 111 -18.69 7.01 17.30
N MET A 112 -18.82 5.68 17.36
CA MET A 112 -18.96 4.93 18.61
C MET A 112 -17.63 4.71 19.35
N LYS A 113 -16.48 5.11 18.78
CA LYS A 113 -15.11 4.91 19.30
C LYS A 113 -14.74 3.43 19.52
N ILE A 114 -15.33 2.52 18.75
CA ILE A 114 -15.08 1.07 18.82
C ILE A 114 -14.44 0.52 17.53
N GLU A 115 -13.99 1.38 16.62
CA GLU A 115 -13.39 0.96 15.35
C GLU A 115 -12.17 0.03 15.54
N ASP A 116 -11.41 0.16 16.62
CA ASP A 116 -10.26 -0.69 16.93
C ASP A 116 -10.61 -2.17 17.14
N LEU A 117 -11.85 -2.48 17.50
CA LEU A 117 -12.30 -3.85 17.66
C LEU A 117 -12.47 -4.58 16.32
N PHE A 118 -12.69 -3.82 15.23
CA PHE A 118 -13.06 -4.33 13.92
C PHE A 118 -12.08 -3.95 12.81
N SER A 119 -11.04 -3.17 13.11
CA SER A 119 -10.05 -2.68 12.16
C SER A 119 -8.64 -3.17 12.50
N PRO A 120 -7.69 -3.10 11.54
CA PRO A 120 -6.29 -3.42 11.80
C PRO A 120 -5.65 -2.55 12.90
N SER A 121 -6.18 -1.34 13.16
CA SER A 121 -5.67 -0.43 14.19
C SER A 121 -5.59 -1.08 15.58
N GLY A 122 -6.60 -1.87 15.95
CA GLY A 122 -6.61 -2.57 17.23
C GLY A 122 -5.50 -3.63 17.38
N LYS A 123 -5.12 -4.29 16.26
CA LYS A 123 -3.96 -5.19 16.24
C LYS A 123 -2.66 -4.41 16.27
N SER A 124 -2.58 -3.30 15.52
CA SER A 124 -1.41 -2.42 15.48
C SER A 124 -1.12 -1.81 16.85
N LYS A 125 -2.14 -1.37 17.59
CA LYS A 125 -1.98 -0.85 18.97
C LYS A 125 -1.30 -1.82 19.93
N LYS A 126 -1.50 -3.12 19.72
CA LYS A 126 -0.91 -4.20 20.56
C LYS A 126 0.44 -4.68 20.04
N ARG A 127 0.92 -4.12 18.95
CA ARG A 127 2.16 -4.54 18.32
C ARG A 127 3.35 -4.07 19.15
N ARG A 128 4.32 -4.98 19.38
CA ARG A 128 5.61 -4.61 19.96
C ARG A 128 6.35 -3.68 19.00
N ASP A 129 6.89 -2.59 19.50
CA ASP A 129 7.62 -1.58 18.72
C ASP A 129 9.08 -1.38 19.15
N HIS A 130 9.51 -2.00 20.28
CA HIS A 130 10.88 -1.99 20.78
C HIS A 130 11.40 -3.41 20.97
N PHE A 131 12.67 -3.63 20.61
CA PHE A 131 13.34 -4.94 20.67
C PHE A 131 14.79 -4.72 21.12
N ASP A 132 15.38 -5.70 21.83
CA ASP A 132 16.76 -5.62 22.34
C ASP A 132 17.80 -5.55 21.21
N SER A 133 17.49 -6.18 20.06
CA SER A 133 18.36 -6.21 18.87
C SER A 133 17.57 -6.53 17.60
N LYS A 134 18.17 -6.33 16.42
CA LYS A 134 17.60 -6.77 15.15
C LYS A 134 17.42 -8.30 15.07
N SER A 135 18.32 -9.08 15.65
CA SER A 135 18.19 -10.54 15.71
C SER A 135 17.02 -10.99 16.60
N HIS A 136 16.84 -10.33 17.76
CA HIS A 136 15.68 -10.54 18.63
C HIS A 136 14.36 -10.17 17.90
N ALA A 137 14.33 -9.03 17.24
CA ALA A 137 13.15 -8.63 16.42
C ALA A 137 12.85 -9.68 15.34
N LYS A 138 13.89 -10.18 14.61
CA LYS A 138 13.73 -11.18 13.57
C LYS A 138 13.12 -12.47 14.11
N SER A 139 13.55 -12.97 15.29
CA SER A 139 12.98 -14.17 15.90
C SER A 139 11.50 -13.99 16.23
N ILE A 140 11.10 -12.82 16.74
CA ILE A 140 9.70 -12.48 17.02
C ILE A 140 8.89 -12.40 15.73
N PHE A 141 9.43 -11.80 14.67
CA PHE A 141 8.73 -11.71 13.37
C PHE A 141 8.52 -13.10 12.76
N LEU A 142 9.51 -13.99 12.81
CA LEU A 142 9.39 -15.36 12.34
C LEU A 142 8.29 -16.16 13.07
N ALA A 143 8.09 -15.88 14.36
CA ALA A 143 7.04 -16.51 15.16
C ALA A 143 5.65 -15.90 14.91
N ASN A 144 5.56 -14.73 14.25
CA ASN A 144 4.32 -14.01 14.04
C ASN A 144 3.65 -14.44 12.72
N LYS A 145 2.36 -14.78 12.80
CA LYS A 145 1.54 -15.20 11.64
C LYS A 145 1.57 -14.20 10.47
N LEU A 146 1.74 -12.91 10.74
CA LEU A 146 1.80 -11.87 9.70
C LEU A 146 2.97 -12.07 8.73
N PHE A 147 4.11 -12.54 9.24
CA PHE A 147 5.35 -12.71 8.46
C PHE A 147 5.59 -14.16 8.00
N LYS A 148 4.68 -15.08 8.34
CA LYS A 148 4.86 -16.52 8.10
C LYS A 148 5.18 -16.87 6.64
N ASN A 149 4.54 -16.17 5.71
CA ASN A 149 4.65 -16.45 4.28
C ASN A 149 5.56 -15.43 3.55
N PHE A 150 6.22 -14.52 4.28
CA PHE A 150 7.11 -13.55 3.63
C PHE A 150 8.23 -14.25 2.89
N HIS A 151 8.56 -13.71 1.70
CA HIS A 151 9.80 -14.06 1.04
C HIS A 151 10.97 -13.83 2.01
N PRO A 152 11.93 -14.77 2.16
CA PRO A 152 13.00 -14.67 3.15
C PRO A 152 13.80 -13.37 3.07
N GLN A 153 14.08 -12.89 1.85
CA GLN A 153 14.78 -11.62 1.66
C GLN A 153 13.90 -10.42 2.04
N ALA A 154 12.60 -10.42 1.72
CA ALA A 154 11.68 -9.36 2.12
C ALA A 154 11.57 -9.24 3.65
N LEU A 155 11.60 -10.35 4.37
CA LEU A 155 11.69 -10.35 5.83
C LEU A 155 13.03 -9.78 6.33
N ASN A 156 14.16 -10.14 5.70
CA ASN A 156 15.46 -9.57 6.04
C ASN A 156 15.48 -8.05 5.80
N ASP A 157 14.93 -7.59 4.68
CA ASP A 157 14.83 -6.17 4.36
C ASP A 157 13.93 -5.43 5.37
N TYR A 158 12.85 -6.08 5.82
CA TYR A 158 12.04 -5.54 6.89
C TYR A 158 12.81 -5.40 8.21
N VAL A 159 13.65 -6.37 8.55
CA VAL A 159 14.53 -6.28 9.73
C VAL A 159 15.59 -5.17 9.57
N ILE A 160 16.10 -4.97 8.36
CA ILE A 160 17.12 -3.96 8.08
C ILE A 160 16.54 -2.56 8.05
N HIS A 161 15.43 -2.35 7.34
CA HIS A 161 14.86 -1.04 7.01
C HIS A 161 13.60 -0.68 7.80
N GLY A 162 12.89 -1.67 8.33
CA GLY A 162 11.73 -1.49 9.20
C GLY A 162 12.10 -1.26 10.67
N LEU A 163 13.40 -1.36 11.01
CA LEU A 163 13.92 -1.12 12.35
C LEU A 163 15.02 -0.05 12.32
N THR A 164 14.92 0.90 13.26
CA THR A 164 15.90 1.96 13.48
C THR A 164 16.59 1.74 14.83
N ALA A 165 17.91 1.94 14.89
CA ALA A 165 18.66 1.87 16.13
C ALA A 165 18.18 2.95 17.11
N GLY A 166 17.89 2.55 18.35
CA GLY A 166 17.73 3.40 19.50
C GLY A 166 19.06 3.54 20.26
N LYS A 167 19.00 4.00 21.50
CA LYS A 167 20.21 4.20 22.33
C LYS A 167 20.79 2.86 22.78
N ASN A 168 19.94 1.93 23.23
CA ASN A 168 20.33 0.60 23.72
C ASN A 168 19.39 -0.52 23.16
N ASP A 169 18.56 -0.20 22.18
CA ASP A 169 17.53 -1.05 21.61
C ASP A 169 17.39 -0.79 20.11
N VAL A 170 16.45 -1.46 19.49
CA VAL A 170 15.94 -1.13 18.15
C VAL A 170 14.44 -0.95 18.20
N LYS A 171 13.92 -0.02 17.42
CA LYS A 171 12.49 0.29 17.35
C LYS A 171 11.98 0.29 15.93
N LEU A 172 10.66 0.15 15.77
CA LEU A 172 10.02 0.26 14.45
C LEU A 172 10.33 1.64 13.83
N THR A 173 10.77 1.63 12.58
CA THR A 173 11.05 2.86 11.81
C THR A 173 9.77 3.66 11.55
N ILE A 174 8.65 2.96 11.29
CA ILE A 174 7.32 3.56 11.27
C ILE A 174 6.70 3.32 12.65
N PRO A 175 6.53 4.37 13.48
CA PRO A 175 5.99 4.21 14.82
C PRO A 175 4.58 3.63 14.82
N VAL A 176 4.26 2.78 15.80
CA VAL A 176 2.91 2.21 15.98
C VAL A 176 1.84 3.31 16.02
N ALA A 177 2.11 4.43 16.71
CA ALA A 177 1.18 5.55 16.75
C ALA A 177 0.83 6.11 15.36
N LYS A 178 1.82 6.18 14.46
CA LYS A 178 1.61 6.64 13.07
C LYS A 178 0.81 5.62 12.27
N GLU A 179 1.15 4.34 12.39
CA GLU A 179 0.42 3.25 11.73
C GLU A 179 -1.07 3.25 12.12
N VAL A 180 -1.35 3.39 13.42
CA VAL A 180 -2.72 3.49 13.98
C VAL A 180 -3.43 4.74 13.48
N ALA A 181 -2.77 5.90 13.51
CA ALA A 181 -3.36 7.15 13.05
C ALA A 181 -3.79 7.09 11.57
N ILE A 182 -2.98 6.46 10.71
CA ILE A 182 -3.33 6.23 9.29
C ILE A 182 -4.60 5.39 9.18
N PHE A 183 -4.76 4.31 9.96
CA PHE A 183 -5.98 3.51 9.95
C PHE A 183 -7.20 4.33 10.39
N HIS A 184 -7.08 5.12 11.45
CA HIS A 184 -8.16 5.99 11.95
C HIS A 184 -8.55 7.10 10.96
N LYS A 185 -7.61 7.55 10.13
CA LYS A 185 -7.84 8.58 9.10
C LYS A 185 -8.28 8.01 7.75
N MET A 186 -8.49 6.68 7.64
CA MET A 186 -8.94 6.06 6.39
C MET A 186 -10.17 6.76 5.83
N LEU A 187 -10.13 7.04 4.51
CA LEU A 187 -11.17 7.78 3.82
C LEU A 187 -12.49 7.00 3.75
N THR A 188 -13.56 7.67 4.09
CA THR A 188 -14.93 7.15 3.99
C THR A 188 -15.74 7.80 2.86
N SER A 189 -15.12 8.69 2.08
CA SER A 189 -15.67 9.29 0.86
C SER A 189 -14.59 9.47 -0.18
N PHE A 190 -14.97 9.45 -1.46
CA PHE A 190 -14.08 9.69 -2.58
C PHE A 190 -14.67 10.75 -3.50
N SER A 191 -13.82 11.56 -4.12
CA SER A 191 -14.23 12.46 -5.21
C SER A 191 -14.69 11.66 -6.44
N LYS A 192 -15.53 12.22 -7.28
CA LYS A 192 -16.02 11.51 -8.49
C LYS A 192 -14.91 11.18 -9.49
N ASN A 193 -13.81 11.92 -9.47
CA ASN A 193 -12.69 11.74 -10.39
C ASN A 193 -12.00 10.39 -10.22
N VAL A 194 -11.96 9.82 -9.01
CA VAL A 194 -11.33 8.50 -8.77
C VAL A 194 -11.95 7.40 -9.64
N TYR A 195 -13.24 7.51 -9.98
CA TYR A 195 -13.95 6.48 -10.74
C TYR A 195 -13.55 6.41 -12.22
N LYS A 196 -12.87 7.46 -12.74
CA LYS A 196 -12.44 7.57 -14.13
C LYS A 196 -10.96 7.24 -14.35
N VAL A 197 -10.20 7.04 -13.26
CA VAL A 197 -8.76 6.76 -13.34
C VAL A 197 -8.54 5.44 -14.07
N LYS A 198 -7.60 5.45 -15.04
CA LYS A 198 -7.24 4.27 -15.85
C LYS A 198 -6.20 3.42 -15.13
N GLY A 199 -6.44 2.12 -15.04
CA GLY A 199 -5.50 1.25 -14.34
C GLY A 199 -5.94 -0.19 -14.19
N THR A 200 -5.20 -0.94 -13.39
CA THR A 200 -5.56 -2.28 -12.93
C THR A 200 -5.61 -2.32 -11.40
N LEU A 201 -6.63 -2.93 -10.86
CA LEU A 201 -6.71 -3.32 -9.46
C LEU A 201 -6.47 -4.82 -9.37
N VAL A 202 -5.42 -5.21 -8.67
CA VAL A 202 -5.07 -6.60 -8.36
C VAL A 202 -5.50 -6.85 -6.92
N TYR A 203 -6.47 -7.73 -6.69
CA TYR A 203 -6.95 -8.02 -5.33
C TYR A 203 -6.51 -9.40 -4.85
N ALA A 204 -6.25 -9.52 -3.56
CA ALA A 204 -5.95 -10.79 -2.90
C ALA A 204 -7.19 -11.69 -2.88
N ALA A 205 -7.13 -12.85 -3.54
CA ALA A 205 -8.27 -13.77 -3.64
C ALA A 205 -8.36 -14.73 -2.45
N SER A 206 -7.23 -14.99 -1.75
CA SER A 206 -7.18 -15.82 -0.54
C SER A 206 -7.13 -14.91 0.69
N ASN A 207 -8.08 -15.05 1.60
CA ASN A 207 -8.23 -14.18 2.77
C ASN A 207 -8.38 -12.67 2.41
N PRO A 208 -9.39 -12.31 1.60
CA PRO A 208 -9.50 -10.99 1.00
C PRO A 208 -9.89 -9.91 2.02
N ILE A 209 -9.32 -8.70 1.87
CA ILE A 209 -9.80 -7.51 2.58
C ILE A 209 -11.02 -6.88 1.88
N LEU A 210 -11.13 -7.09 0.56
CA LEU A 210 -12.29 -6.68 -0.24
C LEU A 210 -13.34 -7.80 -0.24
N TRP A 211 -14.54 -7.48 0.18
CA TRP A 211 -15.66 -8.41 0.12
C TRP A 211 -16.22 -8.48 -1.31
N THR A 212 -17.00 -9.51 -1.60
CA THR A 212 -17.69 -9.64 -2.90
C THR A 212 -18.52 -8.40 -3.23
N SER A 213 -19.17 -7.79 -2.23
CA SER A 213 -19.91 -6.53 -2.39
C SER A 213 -19.02 -5.33 -2.75
N ASP A 214 -17.77 -5.29 -2.23
CA ASP A 214 -16.80 -4.27 -2.61
C ASP A 214 -16.37 -4.45 -4.06
N LEU A 215 -16.06 -5.69 -4.48
CA LEU A 215 -15.67 -6.00 -5.86
C LEU A 215 -16.80 -5.69 -6.86
N HIS A 216 -18.05 -6.03 -6.54
CA HIS A 216 -19.21 -5.66 -7.38
C HIS A 216 -19.34 -4.13 -7.49
N TRP A 217 -19.18 -3.40 -6.40
CA TRP A 217 -19.24 -1.95 -6.40
C TRP A 217 -18.09 -1.35 -7.22
N ILE A 218 -16.86 -1.86 -7.07
CA ILE A 218 -15.68 -1.41 -7.82
C ILE A 218 -15.93 -1.63 -9.32
N ASN A 219 -16.28 -2.84 -9.76
CA ASN A 219 -16.53 -3.16 -11.17
C ASN A 219 -17.63 -2.28 -11.79
N ARG A 220 -18.63 -1.88 -11.00
CA ARG A 220 -19.73 -1.03 -11.49
C ARG A 220 -19.36 0.46 -11.55
N LYS A 221 -18.51 0.94 -10.65
CA LYS A 221 -18.24 2.38 -10.47
C LYS A 221 -16.93 2.84 -11.07
N PHE A 222 -15.89 2.02 -11.03
CA PHE A 222 -14.57 2.38 -11.55
C PHE A 222 -14.43 1.94 -12.99
N THR A 223 -14.97 2.75 -13.90
CA THR A 223 -15.04 2.40 -15.34
C THR A 223 -13.68 2.34 -16.03
N GLY A 224 -12.64 2.93 -15.42
CA GLY A 224 -11.27 2.92 -15.93
C GLY A 224 -10.39 1.80 -15.35
N LEU A 225 -10.87 1.04 -14.33
CA LEU A 225 -10.08 -0.01 -13.71
C LEU A 225 -10.44 -1.40 -14.24
N GLN A 226 -9.42 -2.15 -14.65
CA GLN A 226 -9.53 -3.60 -14.80
C GLN A 226 -9.31 -4.24 -13.42
N VAL A 227 -10.19 -5.14 -13.00
CA VAL A 227 -10.10 -5.83 -11.70
C VAL A 227 -9.70 -7.28 -11.95
N ILE A 228 -8.57 -7.70 -11.35
CA ILE A 228 -8.03 -9.06 -11.53
C ILE A 228 -7.67 -9.69 -10.18
N PRO A 229 -7.91 -11.01 -9.99
CA PRO A 229 -7.51 -11.72 -8.77
C PRO A 229 -6.03 -12.05 -8.75
N PHE A 230 -5.45 -12.10 -7.54
CA PHE A 230 -4.17 -12.73 -7.25
C PHE A 230 -4.39 -13.84 -6.20
N PRO A 231 -3.94 -15.09 -6.44
CA PRO A 231 -4.29 -16.23 -5.60
C PRO A 231 -3.44 -16.31 -4.31
N SER A 232 -3.45 -15.24 -3.52
CA SER A 232 -2.72 -15.11 -2.26
C SER A 232 -3.40 -14.18 -1.27
N SER A 233 -2.75 -13.90 -0.14
CA SER A 233 -3.18 -13.01 0.92
C SER A 233 -2.88 -11.53 0.60
N HIS A 234 -3.33 -10.62 1.46
CA HIS A 234 -3.11 -9.18 1.34
C HIS A 234 -1.65 -8.76 1.12
N LEU A 235 -0.70 -9.49 1.70
CA LEU A 235 0.72 -9.13 1.66
C LEU A 235 1.47 -9.81 0.49
N PHE A 236 0.76 -10.26 -0.54
CA PHE A 236 1.35 -10.96 -1.69
C PHE A 236 2.55 -10.24 -2.35
N PRO A 237 2.69 -8.90 -2.37
CA PRO A 237 3.90 -8.28 -2.91
C PRO A 237 5.16 -8.55 -2.09
N LEU A 238 5.00 -8.96 -0.81
CA LEU A 238 6.08 -9.32 0.10
C LEU A 238 6.20 -10.85 0.29
N GLU A 239 5.14 -11.59 -0.02
CA GLU A 239 5.09 -13.05 0.06
C GLU A 239 5.56 -13.71 -1.24
N TYR A 240 5.11 -13.17 -2.40
CA TYR A 240 5.37 -13.70 -3.76
C TYR A 240 5.81 -12.58 -4.70
N PRO A 241 6.96 -11.92 -4.43
CA PRO A 241 7.40 -10.75 -5.18
C PRO A 241 7.64 -11.02 -6.67
N GLU A 242 8.17 -12.20 -7.03
CA GLU A 242 8.41 -12.61 -8.42
C GLU A 242 7.09 -12.74 -9.20
N SER A 243 6.13 -13.46 -8.63
CA SER A 243 4.79 -13.64 -9.25
C SER A 243 4.04 -12.31 -9.32
N THR A 244 4.25 -11.43 -8.34
CA THR A 244 3.70 -10.07 -8.34
C THR A 244 4.29 -9.25 -9.47
N ALA A 245 5.61 -9.29 -9.67
CA ALA A 245 6.28 -8.61 -10.78
C ALA A 245 5.79 -9.12 -12.15
N GLN A 246 5.67 -10.45 -12.31
CA GLN A 246 5.11 -11.04 -13.54
C GLN A 246 3.70 -10.53 -13.83
N ASN A 247 2.88 -10.38 -12.78
CA ASN A 247 1.52 -9.84 -12.92
C ASN A 247 1.55 -8.35 -13.31
N ILE A 248 2.42 -7.54 -12.67
CA ILE A 248 2.64 -6.14 -13.02
C ILE A 248 3.07 -6.00 -14.47
N ASN A 249 4.08 -6.76 -14.92
CA ASN A 249 4.58 -6.72 -16.31
C ASN A 249 3.50 -7.12 -17.32
N ARG A 250 2.64 -8.09 -16.97
CA ARG A 250 1.47 -8.43 -17.80
C ARG A 250 0.48 -7.28 -17.92
N CYS A 251 0.19 -6.58 -16.81
CA CYS A 251 -0.69 -5.40 -16.82
C CYS A 251 -0.11 -4.28 -17.71
N LEU A 252 1.18 -4.01 -17.60
CA LEU A 252 1.88 -3.01 -18.40
C LEU A 252 1.91 -3.36 -19.89
N LYS A 253 2.15 -4.63 -20.22
CA LYS A 253 2.10 -5.11 -21.60
C LYS A 253 0.69 -4.93 -22.20
N ASN A 254 -0.35 -5.28 -21.46
CA ASN A 254 -1.74 -5.13 -21.89
C ASN A 254 -2.12 -3.65 -22.06
N PHE A 255 -1.62 -2.76 -21.20
CA PHE A 255 -1.79 -1.32 -21.34
C PHE A 255 -1.14 -0.82 -22.63
N ASN A 256 0.11 -1.15 -22.89
CA ASN A 256 0.84 -0.73 -24.09
C ASN A 256 0.18 -1.22 -25.39
N LEU A 257 -0.44 -2.40 -25.39
CA LEU A 257 -1.17 -2.93 -26.56
C LEU A 257 -2.49 -2.23 -26.82
N ARG A 258 -3.12 -1.61 -25.80
CA ARG A 258 -4.43 -0.93 -25.93
C ARG A 258 -4.32 0.54 -26.32
N PHE A 259 -3.18 1.16 -26.09
CA PHE A 259 -2.99 2.60 -26.23
C PHE A 259 -1.84 3.00 -27.18
N LYS A 260 -1.30 2.02 -27.95
CA LYS A 260 -0.57 2.22 -29.19
C LYS A 260 -1.52 2.09 -30.38
#